data_68c3abf0b3f2e26492bdbc2f7437e680
#
_entry.id   68c3abf0b3f2e26492bdbc2f7437e680
#
_cell.length_a   1.000
_cell.length_b   1.000
_cell.length_c   1.000
_cell.angle_alpha   90.00
_cell.angle_beta   90.00
_cell.angle_gamma   90.00
#
_symmetry.space_group_name_H-M   'P 1'
#
loop_
_entity.id
_entity.type
_entity.pdbx_description
1 polymer ?
#
loop_
_entity_poly.entity_id
_entity_poly.type
_entity_poly.pdbx_seq_one_letter_code
_entity_poly.pdbx_strand_id
1 'polypeptide(L)'
;MTDEPSLLGLDAPPQTQDRGAYRVLARKYRPQTFDSLIGQDAMVRTLGNAFASRRIAHAFMLTGVRGVGKTTTARIVARALNCIGADGRRTEPTIQPCGQCGPCVAIAESRHPDVFEMDAASRTGIDDIREIIEGTRYLPAEARYKVYIIDEVHMLSKNAFNGLLKTLEEPPPHVKFIFATTEIRKVPVTVLSRCQRFDLRRIPAEGLVAHLKAIAAEEGFAVPDDALAIVARAAEGSVRDALSILDQALALAEDGAPPDAAQIRAMLGLADRARVLDLYDLTMKGDAAGALAELRSQYDSGADPIAVLQDMLELTHWLTRLKIAPEASKDVAASPAERDQGLAMATRLTMQTLTRAWTLLLRSLSETRDAPLAIQAAEMAIARLCFAADLPPLDRLIAEASKGGGAPASGAA
;
A
#
# COMPACT_ATOMS: atom_id res chain seq x y z
N MET A 1 -28.96 -51.67 49.98
CA MET A 1 -28.55 -52.93 49.34
C MET A 1 -27.90 -52.59 48.06
N THR A 2 -26.62 -52.66 48.17
CA THR A 2 -25.48 -52.72 47.22
C THR A 2 -25.44 -51.66 46.14
N ASP A 3 -24.76 -50.57 46.50
CA ASP A 3 -24.07 -49.62 45.61
C ASP A 3 -22.96 -50.38 44.88
N GLU A 4 -23.03 -50.40 43.54
CA GLU A 4 -21.85 -50.72 42.68
C GLU A 4 -21.28 -49.41 42.17
N PRO A 5 -19.98 -49.11 42.35
CA PRO A 5 -19.34 -47.94 41.77
C PRO A 5 -19.12 -48.13 40.26
N SER A 6 -19.61 -47.18 39.47
CA SER A 6 -19.38 -47.11 38.04
C SER A 6 -17.90 -46.90 37.75
N LEU A 7 -17.27 -47.93 37.19
CA LEU A 7 -15.87 -48.06 36.82
C LEU A 7 -15.67 -47.61 35.37
N LEU A 8 -15.88 -46.33 35.08
CA LEU A 8 -15.43 -45.69 33.84
C LEU A 8 -15.40 -44.15 34.05
N GLY A 9 -14.42 -43.71 34.84
CA GLY A 9 -14.03 -42.29 34.89
C GLY A 9 -13.36 -41.91 33.56
N LEU A 10 -14.14 -41.72 32.52
CA LEU A 10 -13.73 -40.94 31.36
C LEU A 10 -14.10 -39.50 31.64
N ASP A 11 -13.17 -38.77 32.24
CA ASP A 11 -13.25 -37.31 32.25
C ASP A 11 -13.45 -36.86 30.81
N ALA A 12 -14.57 -36.19 30.55
CA ALA A 12 -14.82 -35.55 29.29
C ALA A 12 -13.63 -34.61 29.01
N PRO A 13 -12.99 -34.65 27.80
CA PRO A 13 -11.93 -33.75 27.50
C PRO A 13 -12.43 -32.32 27.68
N PRO A 14 -11.60 -31.40 28.20
CA PRO A 14 -11.98 -30.01 28.37
C PRO A 14 -12.54 -29.52 27.06
N GLN A 15 -13.76 -28.96 27.09
CA GLN A 15 -14.38 -28.34 25.91
C GLN A 15 -13.41 -27.26 25.46
N THR A 16 -12.64 -27.55 24.41
CA THR A 16 -11.92 -26.53 23.65
C THR A 16 -12.97 -25.54 23.19
N GLN A 17 -12.98 -24.36 23.81
CA GLN A 17 -13.74 -23.22 23.30
C GLN A 17 -13.46 -23.15 21.80
N ASP A 18 -14.49 -23.27 21.01
CA ASP A 18 -14.46 -23.14 19.56
C ASP A 18 -13.96 -21.71 19.25
N ARG A 19 -12.63 -21.57 19.19
CA ARG A 19 -11.98 -20.36 18.68
C ARG A 19 -12.33 -20.36 17.21
N GLY A 20 -13.41 -19.67 16.84
CA GLY A 20 -13.90 -19.55 15.50
C GLY A 20 -12.73 -19.35 14.53
N ALA A 21 -12.78 -20.03 13.38
CA ALA A 21 -11.69 -20.08 12.40
C ALA A 21 -11.02 -18.71 12.26
N TYR A 22 -9.71 -18.66 12.50
CA TYR A 22 -8.90 -17.44 12.43
C TYR A 22 -9.17 -16.66 11.13
N ARG A 23 -9.50 -15.39 11.25
CA ARG A 23 -9.72 -14.48 10.12
C ARG A 23 -8.63 -13.43 10.09
N VAL A 24 -7.89 -13.34 8.98
CA VAL A 24 -6.89 -12.30 8.71
C VAL A 24 -7.50 -10.91 8.99
N LEU A 25 -6.76 -10.04 9.69
CA LEU A 25 -7.23 -8.72 10.12
C LEU A 25 -7.79 -7.88 8.95
N ALA A 26 -7.14 -7.90 7.79
CA ALA A 26 -7.60 -7.21 6.59
C ALA A 26 -9.01 -7.65 6.11
N ARG A 27 -9.47 -8.84 6.51
CA ARG A 27 -10.82 -9.32 6.23
C ARG A 27 -11.77 -9.07 7.41
N LYS A 28 -11.29 -9.21 8.64
CA LYS A 28 -12.07 -9.00 9.87
C LYS A 28 -12.49 -7.53 9.99
N TYR A 29 -11.56 -6.60 9.74
CA TYR A 29 -11.75 -5.15 9.86
C TYR A 29 -12.09 -4.46 8.54
N ARG A 30 -12.61 -5.21 7.55
CA ARG A 30 -13.04 -4.59 6.30
C ARG A 30 -14.20 -3.63 6.55
N PRO A 31 -14.09 -2.34 6.16
CA PRO A 31 -15.15 -1.35 6.30
C PRO A 31 -16.48 -1.83 5.74
N GLN A 32 -17.56 -1.59 6.49
CA GLN A 32 -18.91 -1.99 6.12
C GLN A 32 -19.82 -0.80 5.82
N THR A 33 -19.40 0.41 6.17
CA THR A 33 -20.13 1.67 5.97
C THR A 33 -19.17 2.73 5.43
N PHE A 34 -19.72 3.82 4.89
CA PHE A 34 -18.91 4.94 4.41
C PHE A 34 -18.17 5.66 5.55
N ASP A 35 -18.77 5.73 6.75
CA ASP A 35 -18.18 6.37 7.93
C ASP A 35 -16.92 5.63 8.44
N SER A 36 -16.82 4.34 8.14
CA SER A 36 -15.65 3.52 8.49
C SER A 36 -14.52 3.58 7.42
N LEU A 37 -14.73 4.31 6.30
CA LEU A 37 -13.69 4.53 5.29
C LEU A 37 -12.75 5.64 5.72
N ILE A 38 -11.47 5.32 5.88
CA ILE A 38 -10.46 6.27 6.35
C ILE A 38 -9.98 7.13 5.19
N GLY A 39 -9.90 8.46 5.41
CA GLY A 39 -9.29 9.42 4.48
C GLY A 39 -10.00 9.59 3.15
N GLN A 40 -11.28 9.14 3.02
CA GLN A 40 -12.07 9.24 1.80
C GLN A 40 -13.25 10.24 1.91
N ASP A 41 -13.20 11.20 2.83
CA ASP A 41 -14.29 12.12 3.16
C ASP A 41 -14.84 12.91 1.97
N ALA A 42 -13.97 13.32 1.03
CA ALA A 42 -14.39 14.06 -0.16
C ALA A 42 -15.26 13.21 -1.09
N MET A 43 -14.89 11.93 -1.27
CA MET A 43 -15.66 10.97 -2.04
C MET A 43 -17.00 10.69 -1.36
N VAL A 44 -16.98 10.43 -0.05
CA VAL A 44 -18.20 10.15 0.74
C VAL A 44 -19.18 11.30 0.66
N ARG A 45 -18.70 12.56 0.79
CA ARG A 45 -19.55 13.76 0.61
C ARG A 45 -20.16 13.84 -0.78
N THR A 46 -19.38 13.60 -1.83
CA THR A 46 -19.87 13.66 -3.21
C THR A 46 -20.94 12.59 -3.47
N LEU A 47 -20.71 11.37 -3.00
CA LEU A 47 -21.70 10.29 -3.06
C LEU A 47 -22.96 10.66 -2.24
N GLY A 48 -22.79 11.19 -1.03
CA GLY A 48 -23.90 11.64 -0.19
C GLY A 48 -24.80 12.64 -0.90
N ASN A 49 -24.22 13.64 -1.56
CA ASN A 49 -24.95 14.62 -2.35
C ASN A 49 -25.67 13.99 -3.55
N ALA A 50 -25.05 13.04 -4.25
CA ALA A 50 -25.66 12.31 -5.35
C ALA A 50 -26.87 11.48 -4.89
N PHE A 51 -26.76 10.81 -3.75
CA PHE A 51 -27.86 10.06 -3.15
C PHE A 51 -28.99 10.97 -2.68
N ALA A 52 -28.68 12.07 -1.99
CA ALA A 52 -29.67 13.02 -1.49
C ALA A 52 -30.45 13.72 -2.64
N SER A 53 -29.76 14.06 -3.74
CA SER A 53 -30.35 14.69 -4.92
C SER A 53 -31.00 13.69 -5.88
N ARG A 54 -30.96 12.39 -5.62
CA ARG A 54 -31.42 11.29 -6.50
C ARG A 54 -30.73 11.28 -7.87
N ARG A 55 -29.54 11.89 -7.98
CA ARG A 55 -28.73 11.95 -9.21
C ARG A 55 -27.61 10.92 -9.16
N ILE A 56 -27.98 9.66 -9.03
CA ILE A 56 -27.04 8.55 -8.90
C ILE A 56 -26.59 8.11 -10.29
N ALA A 57 -25.32 8.21 -10.59
CA ALA A 57 -24.75 7.77 -11.86
C ALA A 57 -25.08 6.30 -12.16
N HIS A 58 -25.13 5.94 -13.44
CA HIS A 58 -25.29 4.56 -13.88
C HIS A 58 -23.97 3.77 -13.83
N ALA A 59 -22.84 4.46 -13.91
CA ALA A 59 -21.51 3.85 -13.83
C ALA A 59 -20.56 4.69 -12.96
N PHE A 60 -19.81 4.01 -12.12
CA PHE A 60 -18.78 4.57 -11.24
C PHE A 60 -17.42 4.02 -11.63
N MET A 61 -16.39 4.87 -11.58
CA MET A 61 -15.00 4.48 -11.77
C MET A 61 -14.20 4.79 -10.49
N LEU A 62 -13.83 3.78 -9.74
CA LEU A 62 -13.00 3.88 -8.55
C LEU A 62 -11.54 3.68 -8.93
N THR A 63 -10.69 4.68 -8.73
CA THR A 63 -9.27 4.60 -9.04
C THR A 63 -8.43 4.85 -7.78
N GLY A 64 -7.24 4.30 -7.75
CA GLY A 64 -6.31 4.45 -6.63
C GLY A 64 -5.37 3.25 -6.52
N VAL A 65 -4.35 3.38 -5.67
CA VAL A 65 -3.36 2.31 -5.49
C VAL A 65 -3.98 1.02 -4.95
N ARG A 66 -3.25 -0.08 -5.04
CA ARG A 66 -3.67 -1.35 -4.46
C ARG A 66 -3.90 -1.20 -2.96
N GLY A 67 -4.89 -1.89 -2.41
CA GLY A 67 -5.15 -1.94 -0.97
C GLY A 67 -5.78 -0.68 -0.33
N VAL A 68 -6.07 0.39 -1.10
CA VAL A 68 -6.68 1.63 -0.60
C VAL A 68 -8.19 1.52 -0.35
N GLY A 69 -8.81 0.38 -0.69
CA GLY A 69 -10.23 0.12 -0.41
C GLY A 69 -11.18 0.24 -1.59
N LYS A 70 -10.72 0.19 -2.86
CA LYS A 70 -11.56 0.28 -4.06
C LYS A 70 -12.71 -0.73 -4.06
N THR A 71 -12.41 -2.02 -3.95
CA THR A 71 -13.40 -3.11 -3.93
C THR A 71 -14.31 -3.03 -2.71
N THR A 72 -13.76 -2.61 -1.56
CA THR A 72 -14.54 -2.36 -0.33
C THR A 72 -15.55 -1.23 -0.57
N THR A 73 -15.12 -0.11 -1.13
CA THR A 73 -15.99 1.02 -1.50
C THR A 73 -17.07 0.59 -2.49
N ALA A 74 -16.72 -0.22 -3.50
CA ALA A 74 -17.68 -0.75 -4.48
C ALA A 74 -18.80 -1.54 -3.79
N ARG A 75 -18.47 -2.41 -2.83
CA ARG A 75 -19.47 -3.16 -2.06
C ARG A 75 -20.32 -2.27 -1.15
N ILE A 76 -19.73 -1.24 -0.53
CA ILE A 76 -20.49 -0.28 0.28
C ILE A 76 -21.46 0.51 -0.61
N VAL A 77 -21.06 0.92 -1.82
CA VAL A 77 -21.95 1.56 -2.80
C VAL A 77 -23.08 0.61 -3.21
N ALA A 78 -22.79 -0.66 -3.49
CA ALA A 78 -23.81 -1.65 -3.82
C ALA A 78 -24.83 -1.85 -2.68
N ARG A 79 -24.34 -1.87 -1.42
CA ARG A 79 -25.22 -1.90 -0.22
C ARG A 79 -26.05 -0.63 -0.09
N ALA A 80 -25.46 0.53 -0.33
CA ALA A 80 -26.15 1.83 -0.29
C ALA A 80 -27.28 1.92 -1.32
N LEU A 81 -27.07 1.36 -2.52
CA LEU A 81 -28.07 1.28 -3.58
C LEU A 81 -29.23 0.35 -3.23
N ASN A 82 -28.96 -0.78 -2.58
CA ASN A 82 -29.90 -1.89 -2.39
C ASN A 82 -30.41 -2.07 -0.95
N CYS A 83 -29.97 -1.23 0.00
CA CYS A 83 -30.43 -1.31 1.39
C CYS A 83 -31.94 -1.03 1.51
N ILE A 84 -32.67 -1.94 2.13
CA ILE A 84 -34.09 -1.83 2.40
C ILE A 84 -34.43 -1.36 3.82
N GLY A 85 -33.38 -0.98 4.62
CA GLY A 85 -33.57 -0.65 6.03
C GLY A 85 -33.62 -1.88 6.94
N ALA A 86 -33.40 -1.69 8.23
CA ALA A 86 -33.51 -2.78 9.20
C ALA A 86 -34.95 -3.32 9.33
N ASP A 87 -35.92 -2.45 9.06
CA ASP A 87 -37.36 -2.75 9.06
C ASP A 87 -37.90 -3.26 7.71
N GLY A 88 -37.06 -3.34 6.68
CA GLY A 88 -37.42 -3.77 5.33
C GLY A 88 -38.28 -2.78 4.54
N ARG A 89 -38.49 -1.54 5.03
CA ARG A 89 -39.44 -0.58 4.45
C ARG A 89 -38.82 0.50 3.60
N ARG A 90 -37.48 0.61 3.56
CA ARG A 90 -36.80 1.66 2.79
C ARG A 90 -36.93 1.38 1.30
N THR A 91 -37.55 2.28 0.57
CA THR A 91 -37.78 2.20 -0.88
C THR A 91 -36.69 2.91 -1.69
N GLU A 92 -35.89 3.79 -1.06
CA GLU A 92 -34.90 4.63 -1.75
C GLU A 92 -33.47 4.24 -1.36
N PRO A 93 -32.49 4.46 -2.27
CA PRO A 93 -31.08 4.34 -1.94
C PRO A 93 -30.66 5.26 -0.79
N THR A 94 -29.63 4.86 -0.04
CA THR A 94 -29.16 5.62 1.12
C THR A 94 -27.64 5.61 1.23
N ILE A 95 -27.04 6.72 1.66
CA ILE A 95 -25.62 6.78 1.98
C ILE A 95 -25.29 6.01 3.27
N GLN A 96 -26.28 5.71 4.08
CA GLN A 96 -26.11 4.95 5.34
C GLN A 96 -26.82 3.59 5.26
N PRO A 97 -26.16 2.58 4.66
CA PRO A 97 -26.71 1.22 4.63
C PRO A 97 -26.80 0.66 6.06
N CYS A 98 -27.92 0.02 6.40
CA CYS A 98 -28.18 -0.43 7.76
C CYS A 98 -27.29 -1.59 8.24
N GLY A 99 -26.68 -2.33 7.33
CA GLY A 99 -25.79 -3.47 7.66
C GLY A 99 -26.52 -4.76 8.08
N GLN A 100 -27.80 -4.71 8.38
CA GLN A 100 -28.57 -5.81 9.02
C GLN A 100 -29.62 -6.43 8.09
N CYS A 101 -30.15 -5.70 7.10
CA CYS A 101 -31.15 -6.25 6.18
C CYS A 101 -30.54 -7.32 5.26
N GLY A 102 -31.37 -8.20 4.72
CA GLY A 102 -30.96 -9.30 3.84
C GLY A 102 -29.99 -8.88 2.73
N PRO A 103 -30.30 -7.85 1.91
CA PRO A 103 -29.38 -7.35 0.89
C PRO A 103 -28.05 -6.86 1.47
N CYS A 104 -28.04 -6.13 2.60
CA CYS A 104 -26.81 -5.65 3.20
C CYS A 104 -25.88 -6.80 3.64
N VAL A 105 -26.42 -7.84 4.25
CA VAL A 105 -25.66 -9.02 4.70
C VAL A 105 -25.17 -9.82 3.51
N ALA A 106 -26.06 -10.13 2.56
CA ALA A 106 -25.72 -10.91 1.39
C ALA A 106 -24.63 -10.25 0.51
N ILE A 107 -24.68 -8.91 0.34
CA ILE A 107 -23.66 -8.16 -0.41
C ILE A 107 -22.32 -8.16 0.36
N ALA A 108 -22.33 -8.00 1.69
CA ALA A 108 -21.10 -8.06 2.49
C ALA A 108 -20.38 -9.42 2.35
N GLU A 109 -21.16 -10.49 2.23
CA GLU A 109 -20.67 -11.88 2.08
C GLU A 109 -20.46 -12.28 0.60
N SER A 110 -20.67 -11.36 -0.36
CA SER A 110 -20.50 -11.62 -1.81
C SER A 110 -21.39 -12.75 -2.34
N ARG A 111 -22.62 -12.89 -1.81
CA ARG A 111 -23.59 -13.94 -2.18
C ARG A 111 -24.95 -13.42 -2.64
N HIS A 112 -25.06 -12.10 -2.90
CA HIS A 112 -26.33 -11.50 -3.36
C HIS A 112 -26.56 -11.80 -4.84
N PRO A 113 -27.73 -12.35 -5.27
CA PRO A 113 -27.99 -12.75 -6.64
C PRO A 113 -27.96 -11.61 -7.66
N ASP A 114 -28.29 -10.38 -7.24
CA ASP A 114 -28.30 -9.19 -8.11
C ASP A 114 -27.04 -8.32 -8.00
N VAL A 115 -26.01 -8.76 -7.26
CA VAL A 115 -24.72 -8.07 -7.15
C VAL A 115 -23.60 -8.98 -7.60
N PHE A 116 -23.15 -8.78 -8.83
CA PHE A 116 -22.12 -9.58 -9.47
C PHE A 116 -20.76 -8.93 -9.26
N GLU A 117 -19.83 -9.68 -8.71
CA GLU A 117 -18.45 -9.23 -8.54
C GLU A 117 -17.52 -10.10 -9.40
N MET A 118 -16.77 -9.45 -10.27
CA MET A 118 -15.83 -10.08 -11.19
C MET A 118 -14.47 -9.40 -11.08
N ASP A 119 -13.40 -10.20 -11.05
CA ASP A 119 -12.04 -9.73 -11.20
C ASP A 119 -11.62 -9.88 -12.68
N ALA A 120 -11.36 -8.75 -13.33
CA ALA A 120 -10.94 -8.73 -14.73
C ALA A 120 -9.54 -9.31 -14.95
N ALA A 121 -8.73 -9.53 -13.90
CA ALA A 121 -7.45 -10.23 -14.03
C ALA A 121 -7.64 -11.73 -14.33
N SER A 122 -8.72 -12.33 -13.84
CA SER A 122 -9.06 -13.75 -14.08
C SER A 122 -10.02 -13.95 -15.26
N ARG A 123 -10.77 -12.91 -15.66
CA ARG A 123 -11.78 -12.93 -16.73
C ARG A 123 -11.61 -11.73 -17.65
N THR A 124 -10.71 -11.85 -18.62
CA THR A 124 -10.31 -10.74 -19.52
C THR A 124 -11.06 -10.73 -20.86
N GLY A 125 -11.81 -11.80 -21.14
CA GLY A 125 -12.39 -12.08 -22.44
C GLY A 125 -13.61 -11.28 -22.80
N ILE A 126 -13.92 -11.22 -24.11
CA ILE A 126 -15.15 -10.61 -24.61
C ILE A 126 -16.38 -11.45 -24.22
N ASP A 127 -16.23 -12.76 -24.10
CA ASP A 127 -17.33 -13.66 -23.81
C ASP A 127 -17.82 -13.49 -22.36
N ASP A 128 -16.90 -13.29 -21.39
CA ASP A 128 -17.28 -12.95 -20.02
C ASP A 128 -18.11 -11.65 -19.96
N ILE A 129 -17.72 -10.66 -20.77
CA ILE A 129 -18.42 -9.38 -20.84
C ILE A 129 -19.76 -9.51 -21.57
N ARG A 130 -19.87 -10.37 -22.57
CA ARG A 130 -21.16 -10.67 -23.24
C ARG A 130 -22.17 -11.27 -22.26
N GLU A 131 -21.74 -12.17 -21.40
CA GLU A 131 -22.59 -12.75 -20.34
C GLU A 131 -23.14 -11.64 -19.43
N ILE A 132 -22.28 -10.71 -19.01
CA ILE A 132 -22.67 -9.54 -18.21
C ILE A 132 -23.72 -8.70 -18.98
N ILE A 133 -23.44 -8.36 -20.24
CA ILE A 133 -24.35 -7.53 -21.08
C ILE A 133 -25.70 -8.20 -21.27
N GLU A 134 -25.73 -9.50 -21.53
CA GLU A 134 -26.98 -10.25 -21.61
C GLU A 134 -27.74 -10.22 -20.28
N GLY A 135 -27.01 -10.39 -19.17
CA GLY A 135 -27.56 -10.28 -17.82
C GLY A 135 -28.20 -8.93 -17.51
N THR A 136 -27.75 -7.83 -18.14
CA THR A 136 -28.33 -6.49 -17.92
C THR A 136 -29.74 -6.34 -18.47
N ARG A 137 -30.18 -7.20 -19.39
CA ARG A 137 -31.54 -7.17 -19.98
C ARG A 137 -32.62 -7.63 -19.00
N TYR A 138 -32.24 -8.41 -18.02
CA TYR A 138 -33.18 -8.94 -17.03
C TYR A 138 -33.26 -8.05 -15.80
N LEU A 139 -34.48 -7.85 -15.30
CA LEU A 139 -34.72 -7.14 -14.05
C LEU A 139 -34.02 -7.84 -12.86
N PRO A 140 -33.70 -7.09 -11.79
CA PRO A 140 -33.23 -7.69 -10.55
C PRO A 140 -34.25 -8.69 -9.99
N ALA A 141 -33.77 -9.75 -9.36
CA ALA A 141 -34.63 -10.77 -8.73
C ALA A 141 -35.19 -10.28 -7.37
N GLU A 142 -34.37 -9.66 -6.56
CA GLU A 142 -34.69 -9.27 -5.18
C GLU A 142 -34.31 -7.82 -4.85
N ALA A 143 -33.27 -7.30 -5.52
CA ALA A 143 -32.72 -5.98 -5.24
C ALA A 143 -33.44 -4.87 -6.02
N ARG A 144 -33.17 -3.62 -5.63
CA ARG A 144 -33.62 -2.42 -6.38
C ARG A 144 -32.82 -2.22 -7.65
N TYR A 145 -31.52 -2.48 -7.58
CA TYR A 145 -30.59 -2.35 -8.70
C TYR A 145 -29.78 -3.64 -8.87
N LYS A 146 -29.59 -4.03 -10.12
CA LYS A 146 -28.61 -5.02 -10.52
C LYS A 146 -27.24 -4.35 -10.62
N VAL A 147 -26.29 -4.75 -9.79
CA VAL A 147 -25.00 -4.10 -9.66
C VAL A 147 -23.90 -5.01 -10.19
N TYR A 148 -23.09 -4.50 -11.10
CA TYR A 148 -21.91 -5.20 -11.62
C TYR A 148 -20.67 -4.50 -11.12
N ILE A 149 -19.89 -5.19 -10.26
CA ILE A 149 -18.61 -4.75 -9.75
C ILE A 149 -17.54 -5.44 -10.57
N ILE A 150 -16.73 -4.67 -11.31
CA ILE A 150 -15.62 -5.19 -12.13
C ILE A 150 -14.32 -4.63 -11.55
N ASP A 151 -13.59 -5.48 -10.84
CA ASP A 151 -12.29 -5.11 -10.27
C ASP A 151 -11.17 -5.26 -11.29
N GLU A 152 -10.11 -4.47 -11.13
CA GLU A 152 -8.96 -4.35 -12.03
C GLU A 152 -9.35 -4.26 -13.51
N VAL A 153 -10.38 -3.43 -13.80
CA VAL A 153 -11.00 -3.30 -15.11
C VAL A 153 -10.02 -3.01 -16.25
N HIS A 154 -8.85 -2.44 -15.95
CA HIS A 154 -7.79 -2.18 -16.93
C HIS A 154 -7.20 -3.46 -17.56
N MET A 155 -7.47 -4.64 -16.99
CA MET A 155 -7.07 -5.93 -17.53
C MET A 155 -7.99 -6.45 -18.64
N LEU A 156 -9.15 -5.83 -18.84
CA LEU A 156 -10.05 -6.19 -19.92
C LEU A 156 -9.42 -5.95 -21.30
N SER A 157 -9.71 -6.85 -22.24
CA SER A 157 -9.31 -6.68 -23.64
C SER A 157 -10.01 -5.46 -24.28
N LYS A 158 -9.43 -4.90 -25.35
CA LYS A 158 -10.06 -3.82 -26.10
C LYS A 158 -11.45 -4.18 -26.62
N ASN A 159 -11.64 -5.43 -27.04
CA ASN A 159 -12.93 -5.93 -27.53
C ASN A 159 -13.97 -6.00 -26.40
N ALA A 160 -13.55 -6.39 -25.19
CA ALA A 160 -14.38 -6.41 -24.00
C ALA A 160 -14.86 -4.98 -23.64
N PHE A 161 -13.96 -3.99 -23.64
CA PHE A 161 -14.33 -2.59 -23.45
C PHE A 161 -15.32 -2.11 -24.50
N ASN A 162 -15.07 -2.41 -25.79
CA ASN A 162 -15.99 -2.02 -26.88
C ASN A 162 -17.38 -2.63 -26.71
N GLY A 163 -17.47 -3.88 -26.22
CA GLY A 163 -18.74 -4.52 -25.92
C GLY A 163 -19.56 -3.77 -24.87
N LEU A 164 -18.91 -3.21 -23.85
CA LEU A 164 -19.57 -2.45 -22.79
C LEU A 164 -20.10 -1.08 -23.23
N LEU A 165 -19.52 -0.47 -24.28
CA LEU A 165 -19.82 0.93 -24.65
C LEU A 165 -21.31 1.15 -24.90
N LYS A 166 -21.99 0.28 -25.64
CA LYS A 166 -23.43 0.42 -25.95
C LYS A 166 -24.27 0.44 -24.67
N THR A 167 -23.95 -0.46 -23.70
CA THR A 167 -24.68 -0.52 -22.43
C THR A 167 -24.36 0.66 -21.51
N LEU A 168 -23.17 1.25 -21.63
CA LEU A 168 -22.81 2.47 -20.89
C LEU A 168 -23.38 3.73 -21.51
N GLU A 169 -23.70 3.74 -22.83
CA GLU A 169 -24.38 4.84 -23.51
C GLU A 169 -25.87 4.85 -23.22
N GLU A 170 -26.50 3.69 -23.29
CA GLU A 170 -27.92 3.49 -23.05
C GLU A 170 -28.14 2.47 -21.91
N PRO A 171 -27.81 2.83 -20.66
CA PRO A 171 -27.90 1.91 -19.55
C PRO A 171 -29.34 1.64 -19.16
N PRO A 172 -29.75 0.38 -18.93
CA PRO A 172 -31.04 0.07 -18.34
C PRO A 172 -31.16 0.76 -16.95
N PRO A 173 -32.33 1.32 -16.61
CA PRO A 173 -32.48 2.12 -15.38
C PRO A 173 -32.22 1.35 -14.10
N HIS A 174 -32.40 0.03 -14.12
CA HIS A 174 -32.17 -0.88 -13.00
C HIS A 174 -30.75 -1.39 -12.91
N VAL A 175 -29.83 -1.00 -13.82
CA VAL A 175 -28.44 -1.48 -13.84
C VAL A 175 -27.48 -0.41 -13.35
N LYS A 176 -26.50 -0.82 -12.54
CA LYS A 176 -25.40 0.02 -12.09
C LYS A 176 -24.07 -0.71 -12.28
N PHE A 177 -23.10 -0.01 -12.83
CA PHE A 177 -21.74 -0.50 -12.97
C PHE A 177 -20.82 0.16 -11.95
N ILE A 178 -19.91 -0.60 -11.35
CA ILE A 178 -18.85 -0.09 -10.47
C ILE A 178 -17.54 -0.71 -10.93
N PHE A 179 -16.74 0.08 -11.62
CA PHE A 179 -15.42 -0.29 -12.09
C PHE A 179 -14.38 0.10 -11.05
N ALA A 180 -13.41 -0.76 -10.80
CA ALA A 180 -12.25 -0.45 -9.97
C ALA A 180 -10.96 -0.68 -10.76
N THR A 181 -9.97 0.19 -10.60
CA THR A 181 -8.68 0.08 -11.30
C THR A 181 -7.53 0.67 -10.50
N THR A 182 -6.36 0.06 -10.60
CA THR A 182 -5.09 0.64 -10.17
C THR A 182 -4.45 1.51 -11.25
N GLU A 183 -4.81 1.28 -12.54
CA GLU A 183 -4.18 1.91 -13.70
C GLU A 183 -5.20 2.61 -14.61
N ILE A 184 -5.65 3.79 -14.18
CA ILE A 184 -6.64 4.58 -14.92
C ILE A 184 -6.23 4.91 -16.37
N ARG A 185 -4.92 5.05 -16.63
CA ARG A 185 -4.38 5.38 -17.96
C ARG A 185 -4.56 4.27 -18.99
N LYS A 186 -4.78 3.03 -18.55
CA LYS A 186 -5.05 1.89 -19.43
C LYS A 186 -6.53 1.78 -19.81
N VAL A 187 -7.42 2.49 -19.11
CA VAL A 187 -8.86 2.47 -19.39
C VAL A 187 -9.16 3.44 -20.54
N PRO A 188 -9.92 3.01 -21.58
CA PRO A 188 -10.26 3.88 -22.70
C PRO A 188 -11.05 5.13 -22.26
N VAL A 189 -10.72 6.28 -22.86
CA VAL A 189 -11.39 7.56 -22.58
C VAL A 189 -12.88 7.50 -22.87
N THR A 190 -13.30 6.70 -23.86
CA THR A 190 -14.70 6.46 -24.20
C THR A 190 -15.51 5.83 -23.06
N VAL A 191 -14.89 5.00 -22.23
CA VAL A 191 -15.50 4.45 -21.01
C VAL A 191 -15.48 5.47 -19.89
N LEU A 192 -14.32 6.13 -19.68
CA LEU A 192 -14.16 7.13 -18.63
C LEU A 192 -15.15 8.28 -18.74
N SER A 193 -15.44 8.75 -19.95
CA SER A 193 -16.39 9.86 -20.19
C SER A 193 -17.83 9.53 -19.81
N ARG A 194 -18.16 8.25 -19.60
CA ARG A 194 -19.51 7.77 -19.24
C ARG A 194 -19.61 7.33 -17.77
N CYS A 195 -18.49 7.43 -17.04
CA CYS A 195 -18.43 7.04 -15.63
C CYS A 195 -18.24 8.26 -14.72
N GLN A 196 -18.88 8.24 -13.58
CA GLN A 196 -18.54 9.15 -12.49
C GLN A 196 -17.26 8.64 -11.82
N ARG A 197 -16.18 9.42 -11.92
CA ARG A 197 -14.86 9.04 -11.38
C ARG A 197 -14.70 9.47 -9.93
N PHE A 198 -14.09 8.57 -9.15
CA PHE A 198 -13.65 8.80 -7.78
C PHE A 198 -12.20 8.30 -7.60
N ASP A 199 -11.34 9.23 -7.22
CA ASP A 199 -9.92 8.93 -6.95
C ASP A 199 -9.74 8.69 -5.45
N LEU A 200 -9.57 7.44 -5.04
CA LEU A 200 -9.28 7.07 -3.66
C LEU A 200 -7.83 7.43 -3.32
N ARG A 201 -7.65 8.14 -2.22
CA ARG A 201 -6.36 8.64 -1.79
C ARG A 201 -5.61 7.62 -0.96
N ARG A 202 -4.28 7.64 -1.05
CA ARG A 202 -3.41 6.96 -0.07
C ARG A 202 -3.68 7.55 1.31
N ILE A 203 -3.63 6.70 2.32
CA ILE A 203 -3.79 7.15 3.70
C ILE A 203 -2.42 7.65 4.21
N PRO A 204 -2.33 8.85 4.76
CA PRO A 204 -1.10 9.34 5.40
C PRO A 204 -0.65 8.39 6.52
N ALA A 205 0.66 8.31 6.75
CA ALA A 205 1.23 7.41 7.76
C ALA A 205 0.63 7.64 9.16
N GLU A 206 0.42 8.91 9.55
CA GLU A 206 -0.20 9.27 10.83
C GLU A 206 -1.63 8.70 10.96
N GLY A 207 -2.42 8.76 9.89
CA GLY A 207 -3.77 8.19 9.85
C GLY A 207 -3.76 6.67 9.93
N LEU A 208 -2.76 6.01 9.28
CA LEU A 208 -2.57 4.57 9.38
C LEU A 208 -2.16 4.15 10.80
N VAL A 209 -1.22 4.85 11.44
CA VAL A 209 -0.80 4.57 12.82
C VAL A 209 -1.98 4.63 13.77
N ALA A 210 -2.79 5.70 13.70
CA ALA A 210 -3.98 5.84 14.53
C ALA A 210 -4.98 4.68 14.33
N HIS A 211 -5.19 4.27 13.09
CA HIS A 211 -6.07 3.15 12.75
C HIS A 211 -5.54 1.81 13.24
N LEU A 212 -4.25 1.53 13.00
CA LEU A 212 -3.60 0.29 13.42
C LEU A 212 -3.59 0.18 14.95
N LYS A 213 -3.38 1.30 15.66
CA LYS A 213 -3.42 1.35 17.13
C LYS A 213 -4.80 0.97 17.66
N ALA A 214 -5.86 1.49 17.06
CA ALA A 214 -7.22 1.15 17.45
C ALA A 214 -7.51 -0.35 17.23
N ILE A 215 -7.10 -0.90 16.09
CA ILE A 215 -7.31 -2.32 15.78
C ILE A 215 -6.46 -3.23 16.68
N ALA A 216 -5.19 -2.89 16.93
CA ALA A 216 -4.34 -3.65 17.85
C ALA A 216 -4.96 -3.69 19.26
N ALA A 217 -5.50 -2.57 19.74
CA ALA A 217 -6.21 -2.51 21.02
C ALA A 217 -7.46 -3.40 21.06
N GLU A 218 -8.24 -3.45 19.95
CA GLU A 218 -9.40 -4.36 19.84
C GLU A 218 -8.97 -5.84 19.83
N GLU A 219 -7.79 -6.16 19.31
CA GLU A 219 -7.18 -7.51 19.37
C GLU A 219 -6.52 -7.81 20.73
N GLY A 220 -6.50 -6.84 21.66
CA GLY A 220 -5.94 -7.01 23.01
C GLY A 220 -4.44 -6.72 23.11
N PHE A 221 -3.83 -6.08 22.10
CA PHE A 221 -2.39 -5.76 22.07
C PHE A 221 -2.15 -4.26 22.20
N ALA A 222 -1.21 -3.86 23.07
CA ALA A 222 -0.75 -2.49 23.22
C ALA A 222 0.55 -2.26 22.45
N VAL A 223 0.48 -2.28 21.11
CA VAL A 223 1.66 -2.13 20.23
C VAL A 223 2.22 -0.71 20.33
N PRO A 224 3.54 -0.51 20.53
CA PRO A 224 4.18 0.80 20.60
C PRO A 224 4.00 1.63 19.30
N ASP A 225 3.91 2.96 19.44
CA ASP A 225 3.68 3.86 18.31
C ASP A 225 4.83 3.85 17.28
N ASP A 226 6.06 3.67 17.70
CA ASP A 226 7.25 3.53 16.85
C ASP A 226 7.20 2.23 16.02
N ALA A 227 6.73 1.14 16.61
CA ALA A 227 6.50 -0.14 15.94
C ALA A 227 5.37 -0.01 14.89
N LEU A 228 4.25 0.63 15.25
CA LEU A 228 3.16 0.91 14.32
C LEU A 228 3.57 1.86 13.19
N ALA A 229 4.47 2.81 13.45
CA ALA A 229 4.99 3.71 12.43
C ALA A 229 5.81 2.98 11.36
N ILE A 230 6.53 1.90 11.74
CA ILE A 230 7.24 1.04 10.79
C ILE A 230 6.24 0.32 9.88
N VAL A 231 5.20 -0.28 10.46
CA VAL A 231 4.13 -0.96 9.71
C VAL A 231 3.44 0.01 8.73
N ALA A 232 3.08 1.21 9.20
CA ALA A 232 2.42 2.22 8.39
C ALA A 232 3.29 2.70 7.21
N ARG A 233 4.60 2.81 7.42
CA ARG A 233 5.57 3.17 6.37
C ARG A 233 5.69 2.06 5.34
N ALA A 234 5.89 0.82 5.78
CA ALA A 234 6.01 -0.34 4.90
C ALA A 234 4.75 -0.56 4.04
N ALA A 235 3.58 -0.15 4.54
CA ALA A 235 2.31 -0.25 3.83
C ALA A 235 2.08 0.82 2.75
N GLU A 236 2.91 1.86 2.65
CA GLU A 236 2.86 2.93 1.64
C GLU A 236 1.47 3.56 1.41
N GLY A 237 0.67 3.68 2.47
CA GLY A 237 -0.68 4.24 2.40
C GLY A 237 -1.79 3.24 2.02
N SER A 238 -1.47 1.94 1.92
CA SER A 238 -2.41 0.84 1.73
C SER A 238 -2.92 0.32 3.07
N VAL A 239 -4.21 0.46 3.34
CA VAL A 239 -4.84 -0.07 4.58
C VAL A 239 -4.78 -1.60 4.61
N ARG A 240 -4.98 -2.26 3.46
CA ARG A 240 -4.96 -3.72 3.39
C ARG A 240 -3.58 -4.28 3.74
N ASP A 241 -2.52 -3.68 3.18
CA ASP A 241 -1.16 -4.16 3.40
C ASP A 241 -0.72 -3.83 4.84
N ALA A 242 -1.12 -2.65 5.37
CA ALA A 242 -0.89 -2.28 6.77
C ALA A 242 -1.52 -3.31 7.75
N LEU A 243 -2.77 -3.71 7.51
CA LEU A 243 -3.44 -4.73 8.32
C LEU A 243 -2.82 -6.12 8.15
N SER A 244 -2.34 -6.46 6.96
CA SER A 244 -1.67 -7.75 6.73
C SER A 244 -0.32 -7.81 7.42
N ILE A 245 0.44 -6.71 7.42
CA ILE A 245 1.71 -6.60 8.14
C ILE A 245 1.47 -6.62 9.66
N LEU A 246 0.47 -5.88 10.15
CA LEU A 246 0.10 -5.91 11.57
C LEU A 246 -0.28 -7.32 12.01
N ASP A 247 -1.04 -8.03 11.21
CA ASP A 247 -1.47 -9.40 11.46
C ASP A 247 -0.27 -10.35 11.65
N GLN A 248 0.71 -10.24 10.75
CA GLN A 248 1.97 -10.98 10.85
C GLN A 248 2.78 -10.56 12.08
N ALA A 249 2.82 -9.26 12.38
CA ALA A 249 3.52 -8.75 13.55
C ALA A 249 2.90 -9.26 14.85
N LEU A 250 1.57 -9.26 14.97
CA LEU A 250 0.88 -9.79 16.15
C LEU A 250 1.09 -11.30 16.33
N ALA A 251 1.37 -12.04 15.27
CA ALA A 251 1.71 -13.45 15.36
C ALA A 251 3.11 -13.70 15.98
N LEU A 252 3.97 -12.67 16.05
CA LEU A 252 5.26 -12.73 16.75
C LEU A 252 5.14 -12.50 18.27
N ALA A 253 3.95 -12.14 18.75
CA ALA A 253 3.73 -11.88 20.17
C ALA A 253 4.03 -13.15 21.00
N GLU A 254 5.01 -13.05 21.92
CA GLU A 254 5.36 -14.10 22.86
C GLU A 254 4.74 -13.78 24.22
N ASP A 255 4.11 -14.76 24.85
CA ASP A 255 3.49 -14.64 26.18
C ASP A 255 2.52 -13.45 26.35
N GLY A 256 1.88 -13.01 25.24
CA GLY A 256 0.97 -11.87 25.22
C GLY A 256 1.65 -10.50 25.21
N ALA A 257 2.98 -10.45 25.13
CA ALA A 257 3.70 -9.19 24.94
C ALA A 257 3.60 -8.74 23.47
N PRO A 258 3.26 -7.45 23.21
CA PRO A 258 3.18 -6.94 21.86
C PRO A 258 4.58 -6.88 21.21
N PRO A 259 4.68 -7.08 19.88
CA PRO A 259 5.96 -6.98 19.18
C PRO A 259 6.53 -5.56 19.27
N ASP A 260 7.82 -5.47 19.49
CA ASP A 260 8.55 -4.21 19.48
C ASP A 260 8.99 -3.79 18.05
N ALA A 261 9.56 -2.58 17.96
CA ALA A 261 10.03 -2.03 16.68
C ALA A 261 11.16 -2.86 16.05
N ALA A 262 12.02 -3.50 16.87
CA ALA A 262 13.13 -4.32 16.37
C ALA A 262 12.62 -5.63 15.76
N GLN A 263 11.67 -6.28 16.41
CA GLN A 263 11.03 -7.50 15.93
C GLN A 263 10.29 -7.26 14.61
N ILE A 264 9.56 -6.14 14.50
CA ILE A 264 8.85 -5.78 13.24
C ILE A 264 9.85 -5.47 12.11
N ARG A 265 10.96 -4.77 12.40
CA ARG A 265 12.02 -4.55 11.40
C ARG A 265 12.60 -5.86 10.90
N ALA A 266 12.94 -6.77 11.82
CA ALA A 266 13.47 -8.09 11.48
C ALA A 266 12.48 -8.91 10.64
N MET A 267 11.19 -8.91 11.00
CA MET A 267 10.12 -9.58 10.24
C MET A 267 10.00 -9.05 8.81
N LEU A 268 10.13 -7.74 8.64
CA LEU A 268 10.03 -7.10 7.32
C LEU A 268 11.33 -7.17 6.52
N GLY A 269 12.40 -7.73 7.09
CA GLY A 269 13.72 -7.75 6.46
C GLY A 269 14.33 -6.36 6.27
N LEU A 270 13.83 -5.36 7.02
CA LEU A 270 14.36 -4.00 6.98
C LEU A 270 15.71 -3.97 7.69
N ALA A 271 16.70 -3.39 7.05
CA ALA A 271 17.98 -3.16 7.67
C ALA A 271 17.84 -2.26 8.93
N ASP A 272 18.69 -2.46 9.91
CA ASP A 272 18.77 -1.53 11.04
C ASP A 272 19.14 -0.14 10.50
N ARG A 273 18.25 0.83 10.66
CA ARG A 273 18.41 2.17 10.09
C ARG A 273 19.67 2.87 10.60
N ALA A 274 20.07 2.60 11.84
CA ALA A 274 21.33 3.11 12.38
C ALA A 274 22.52 2.54 11.61
N ARG A 275 22.51 1.24 11.33
CA ARG A 275 23.56 0.58 10.55
C ARG A 275 23.58 1.05 9.08
N VAL A 276 22.41 1.34 8.50
CA VAL A 276 22.34 1.94 7.16
C VAL A 276 22.89 3.36 7.15
N LEU A 277 22.65 4.14 8.20
CA LEU A 277 23.25 5.48 8.39
C LEU A 277 24.77 5.38 8.48
N ASP A 278 25.30 4.43 9.23
CA ASP A 278 26.74 4.20 9.36
C ASP A 278 27.35 3.75 8.02
N LEU A 279 26.73 2.81 7.32
CA LEU A 279 27.12 2.38 5.98
C LEU A 279 27.14 3.57 4.99
N TYR A 280 26.09 4.39 5.03
CA TYR A 280 26.00 5.58 4.18
C TYR A 280 27.10 6.60 4.50
N ASP A 281 27.39 6.81 5.78
CA ASP A 281 28.43 7.73 6.23
C ASP A 281 29.83 7.28 5.77
N LEU A 282 30.16 5.99 5.93
CA LEU A 282 31.39 5.37 5.43
C LEU A 282 31.49 5.54 3.90
N THR A 283 30.38 5.25 3.19
CA THR A 283 30.31 5.38 1.73
C THR A 283 30.56 6.83 1.27
N MET A 284 29.93 7.81 1.94
CA MET A 284 30.09 9.23 1.60
C MET A 284 31.42 9.83 2.05
N LYS A 285 32.15 9.16 2.92
CA LYS A 285 33.55 9.49 3.27
C LYS A 285 34.58 8.89 2.31
N GLY A 286 34.14 8.01 1.38
CA GLY A 286 35.03 7.30 0.47
C GLY A 286 35.76 6.12 1.11
N ASP A 287 35.40 5.72 2.32
CA ASP A 287 35.95 4.53 2.99
C ASP A 287 35.34 3.25 2.40
N ALA A 288 35.82 2.84 1.25
CA ALA A 288 35.32 1.68 0.55
C ALA A 288 35.53 0.37 1.33
N ALA A 289 36.63 0.24 2.07
CA ALA A 289 36.91 -0.97 2.83
C ALA A 289 35.94 -1.11 4.02
N GLY A 290 35.75 -0.03 4.79
CA GLY A 290 34.79 0.01 5.88
C GLY A 290 33.36 -0.19 5.43
N ALA A 291 32.97 0.46 4.33
CA ALA A 291 31.63 0.34 3.77
C ALA A 291 31.31 -1.08 3.26
N LEU A 292 32.23 -1.75 2.58
CA LEU A 292 32.06 -3.14 2.15
C LEU A 292 31.99 -4.11 3.32
N ALA A 293 32.81 -3.90 4.36
CA ALA A 293 32.78 -4.72 5.58
C ALA A 293 31.43 -4.57 6.32
N GLU A 294 30.90 -3.35 6.41
CA GLU A 294 29.60 -3.09 7.05
C GLU A 294 28.44 -3.69 6.24
N LEU A 295 28.43 -3.53 4.91
CA LEU A 295 27.43 -4.16 4.05
C LEU A 295 27.45 -5.69 4.23
N ARG A 296 28.64 -6.28 4.26
CA ARG A 296 28.80 -7.74 4.46
C ARG A 296 28.31 -8.19 5.82
N SER A 297 28.61 -7.42 6.87
CA SER A 297 28.12 -7.69 8.22
C SER A 297 26.60 -7.63 8.32
N GLN A 298 25.96 -6.67 7.62
CA GLN A 298 24.49 -6.59 7.54
C GLN A 298 23.91 -7.81 6.82
N TYR A 299 24.51 -8.20 5.70
CA TYR A 299 24.10 -9.38 4.93
C TYR A 299 24.21 -10.67 5.75
N ASP A 300 25.33 -10.88 6.45
CA ASP A 300 25.56 -12.05 7.30
C ASP A 300 24.60 -12.08 8.52
N SER A 301 24.08 -10.92 8.92
CA SER A 301 23.01 -10.77 9.92
C SER A 301 21.60 -10.97 9.37
N GLY A 302 21.46 -11.27 8.05
CA GLY A 302 20.17 -11.57 7.40
C GLY A 302 19.51 -10.39 6.67
N ALA A 303 20.18 -9.23 6.55
CA ALA A 303 19.62 -8.11 5.79
C ALA A 303 19.66 -8.41 4.27
N ASP A 304 18.55 -8.10 3.57
CA ASP A 304 18.50 -8.19 2.10
C ASP A 304 19.30 -7.05 1.48
N PRO A 305 20.31 -7.30 0.62
CA PRO A 305 21.07 -6.27 -0.07
C PRO A 305 20.23 -5.27 -0.86
N ILE A 306 19.09 -5.74 -1.42
CA ILE A 306 18.14 -4.88 -2.13
C ILE A 306 17.48 -3.90 -1.16
N ALA A 307 17.08 -4.38 0.02
CA ALA A 307 16.48 -3.54 1.07
C ALA A 307 17.49 -2.50 1.57
N VAL A 308 18.75 -2.89 1.81
CA VAL A 308 19.83 -1.96 2.22
C VAL A 308 20.00 -0.83 1.21
N LEU A 309 20.06 -1.13 -0.10
CA LEU A 309 20.16 -0.10 -1.14
C LEU A 309 18.91 0.78 -1.23
N GLN A 310 17.72 0.23 -0.97
CA GLN A 310 16.48 1.00 -0.89
C GLN A 310 16.52 1.98 0.28
N ASP A 311 16.93 1.52 1.45
CA ASP A 311 17.06 2.35 2.65
C ASP A 311 18.10 3.46 2.44
N MET A 312 19.23 3.18 1.78
CA MET A 312 20.22 4.20 1.38
C MET A 312 19.64 5.23 0.43
N LEU A 313 18.77 4.81 -0.49
CA LEU A 313 18.07 5.71 -1.41
C LEU A 313 17.10 6.61 -0.65
N GLU A 314 16.29 6.06 0.26
CA GLU A 314 15.39 6.83 1.13
C GLU A 314 16.14 7.82 1.99
N LEU A 315 17.27 7.39 2.55
CA LEU A 315 18.16 8.24 3.34
C LEU A 315 18.70 9.40 2.51
N THR A 316 19.14 9.16 1.26
CA THR A 316 19.58 10.21 0.34
C THR A 316 18.48 11.23 0.08
N HIS A 317 17.23 10.79 -0.13
CA HIS A 317 16.07 11.66 -0.28
C HIS A 317 15.80 12.47 0.98
N TRP A 318 15.81 11.83 2.14
CA TRP A 318 15.60 12.48 3.43
C TRP A 318 16.67 13.56 3.70
N LEU A 319 17.97 13.26 3.51
CA LEU A 319 19.06 14.22 3.64
C LEU A 319 18.93 15.39 2.66
N THR A 320 18.45 15.12 1.44
CA THR A 320 18.18 16.16 0.45
C THR A 320 17.06 17.11 0.92
N ARG A 321 15.97 16.55 1.47
CA ARG A 321 14.89 17.34 2.06
C ARG A 321 15.35 18.17 3.25
N LEU A 322 16.14 17.58 4.17
CA LEU A 322 16.72 18.28 5.31
C LEU A 322 17.55 19.48 4.87
N LYS A 323 18.31 19.33 3.78
CA LYS A 323 19.16 20.39 3.23
C LYS A 323 18.37 21.52 2.58
N ILE A 324 17.24 21.22 1.91
CA ILE A 324 16.38 22.21 1.23
C ILE A 324 15.45 22.91 2.23
N ALA A 325 14.85 22.15 3.15
CA ALA A 325 13.84 22.61 4.07
C ALA A 325 14.04 21.98 5.46
N PRO A 326 14.94 22.52 6.30
CA PRO A 326 15.22 21.96 7.63
C PRO A 326 14.00 21.85 8.54
N GLU A 327 13.02 22.75 8.39
CA GLU A 327 11.74 22.72 9.12
C GLU A 327 10.88 21.48 8.78
N ALA A 328 11.08 20.86 7.61
CA ALA A 328 10.40 19.63 7.20
C ALA A 328 10.98 18.37 7.89
N SER A 329 11.95 18.53 8.77
CA SER A 329 12.62 17.46 9.53
C SER A 329 11.76 16.81 10.62
N LYS A 330 10.53 17.28 10.83
CA LYS A 330 9.53 16.65 11.72
C LYS A 330 9.01 15.33 11.19
N ASP A 331 9.92 14.52 10.62
CA ASP A 331 9.62 13.13 10.29
C ASP A 331 9.49 12.36 11.60
N VAL A 332 8.26 12.05 11.97
CA VAL A 332 7.88 11.34 13.22
C VAL A 332 8.59 9.99 13.35
N ALA A 333 9.18 9.51 12.30
CA ALA A 333 9.73 8.16 12.15
C ALA A 333 11.23 8.03 12.42
N ALA A 334 11.97 9.14 12.60
CA ALA A 334 13.39 9.11 12.96
C ALA A 334 13.57 9.34 14.46
N SER A 335 14.39 8.52 15.13
CA SER A 335 14.78 8.75 16.52
C SER A 335 15.55 10.09 16.68
N PRO A 336 15.62 10.67 17.86
CA PRO A 336 16.41 11.89 18.08
C PRO A 336 17.88 11.73 17.63
N ALA A 337 18.51 10.60 17.93
CA ALA A 337 19.88 10.32 17.54
C ALA A 337 20.06 10.26 16.00
N GLU A 338 19.15 9.59 15.30
CA GLU A 338 19.16 9.53 13.83
C GLU A 338 18.96 10.92 13.19
N ARG A 339 18.15 11.77 13.83
CA ARG A 339 17.95 13.16 13.33
C ARG A 339 19.22 14.00 13.47
N ASP A 340 19.89 13.90 14.61
CA ASP A 340 21.13 14.64 14.86
C ASP A 340 22.24 14.17 13.89
N GLN A 341 22.39 12.87 13.68
CA GLN A 341 23.33 12.31 12.72
C GLN A 341 22.98 12.72 11.28
N GLY A 342 21.70 12.67 10.91
CA GLY A 342 21.22 13.10 9.60
C GLY A 342 21.46 14.59 9.33
N LEU A 343 21.21 15.45 10.31
CA LEU A 343 21.49 16.90 10.20
C LEU A 343 22.98 17.17 10.02
N ALA A 344 23.84 16.47 10.77
CA ALA A 344 25.29 16.57 10.61
C ALA A 344 25.73 16.14 9.19
N MET A 345 25.18 15.05 8.67
CA MET A 345 25.45 14.57 7.30
C MET A 345 24.93 15.54 6.24
N ALA A 346 23.70 16.05 6.38
CA ALA A 346 23.11 17.00 5.44
C ALA A 346 23.92 18.32 5.40
N THR A 347 24.51 18.73 6.51
CA THR A 347 25.38 19.92 6.55
C THR A 347 26.68 19.67 5.79
N ARG A 348 27.28 18.51 5.94
CA ARG A 348 28.57 18.14 5.31
C ARG A 348 28.46 17.88 3.81
N LEU A 349 27.40 17.15 3.38
CA LEU A 349 27.24 16.73 2.01
C LEU A 349 26.71 17.89 1.12
N THR A 350 27.23 18.02 -0.11
CA THR A 350 26.73 19.00 -1.06
C THR A 350 25.49 18.49 -1.79
N MET A 351 24.68 19.39 -2.36
CA MET A 351 23.55 19.02 -3.21
C MET A 351 23.98 18.19 -4.43
N GLN A 352 25.15 18.53 -4.99
CA GLN A 352 25.72 17.76 -6.11
C GLN A 352 26.03 16.31 -5.69
N THR A 353 26.63 16.11 -4.51
CA THR A 353 26.94 14.78 -3.99
C THR A 353 25.64 13.98 -3.76
N LEU A 354 24.64 14.59 -3.14
CA LEU A 354 23.34 13.94 -2.89
C LEU A 354 22.62 13.57 -4.20
N THR A 355 22.60 14.47 -5.19
CA THR A 355 21.98 14.19 -6.49
C THR A 355 22.68 13.08 -7.24
N ARG A 356 24.03 13.06 -7.19
CA ARG A 356 24.85 12.00 -7.80
C ARG A 356 24.59 10.65 -7.10
N ALA A 357 24.60 10.66 -5.77
CA ALA A 357 24.31 9.46 -4.96
C ALA A 357 22.93 8.90 -5.29
N TRP A 358 21.90 9.75 -5.38
CA TRP A 358 20.55 9.34 -5.77
C TRP A 358 20.54 8.64 -7.14
N THR A 359 21.16 9.24 -8.14
CA THR A 359 21.19 8.68 -9.51
C THR A 359 21.90 7.32 -9.55
N LEU A 360 23.03 7.21 -8.86
CA LEU A 360 23.80 5.96 -8.79
C LEU A 360 23.05 4.87 -8.02
N LEU A 361 22.47 5.19 -6.87
CA LEU A 361 21.70 4.25 -6.07
C LEU A 361 20.47 3.74 -6.83
N LEU A 362 19.71 4.64 -7.47
CA LEU A 362 18.54 4.27 -8.24
C LEU A 362 18.87 3.28 -9.37
N ARG A 363 19.96 3.54 -10.09
CA ARG A 363 20.45 2.64 -11.12
C ARG A 363 20.95 1.32 -10.55
N SER A 364 21.76 1.37 -9.50
CA SER A 364 22.32 0.19 -8.85
C SER A 364 21.22 -0.70 -8.24
N LEU A 365 20.14 -0.12 -7.74
CA LEU A 365 19.01 -0.87 -7.22
C LEU A 365 18.35 -1.72 -8.32
N SER A 366 18.19 -1.18 -9.53
CA SER A 366 17.69 -1.96 -10.68
C SER A 366 18.67 -3.06 -11.05
N GLU A 367 19.97 -2.73 -11.17
CA GLU A 367 21.03 -3.69 -11.51
C GLU A 367 21.07 -4.84 -10.46
N THR A 368 20.92 -4.54 -9.17
CA THR A 368 20.96 -5.54 -8.09
C THR A 368 19.76 -6.48 -8.11
N ARG A 369 18.57 -5.97 -8.49
CA ARG A 369 17.36 -6.80 -8.64
C ARG A 369 17.48 -7.83 -9.75
N ASP A 370 18.15 -7.44 -10.84
CA ASP A 370 18.31 -8.27 -12.04
C ASP A 370 19.57 -9.16 -11.97
N ALA A 371 20.44 -8.95 -10.97
CA ALA A 371 21.71 -9.67 -10.84
C ALA A 371 21.51 -11.10 -10.31
N PRO A 372 22.28 -12.09 -10.80
CA PRO A 372 22.27 -13.46 -10.28
C PRO A 372 22.65 -13.57 -8.81
N LEU A 373 23.53 -12.66 -8.32
CA LEU A 373 23.99 -12.58 -6.93
C LEU A 373 23.84 -11.14 -6.44
N ALA A 374 22.73 -10.87 -5.76
CA ALA A 374 22.37 -9.53 -5.28
C ALA A 374 23.46 -8.90 -4.41
N ILE A 375 24.14 -9.68 -3.55
CA ILE A 375 25.20 -9.15 -2.67
C ILE A 375 26.37 -8.59 -3.48
N GLN A 376 26.82 -9.27 -4.53
CA GLN A 376 27.96 -8.80 -5.34
C GLN A 376 27.62 -7.52 -6.10
N ALA A 377 26.38 -7.42 -6.60
CA ALA A 377 25.91 -6.22 -7.27
C ALA A 377 25.80 -5.05 -6.28
N ALA A 378 25.35 -5.28 -5.06
CA ALA A 378 25.32 -4.28 -3.99
C ALA A 378 26.73 -3.85 -3.55
N GLU A 379 27.68 -4.76 -3.40
CA GLU A 379 29.09 -4.44 -3.14
C GLU A 379 29.67 -3.52 -4.25
N MET A 380 29.39 -3.83 -5.51
CA MET A 380 29.79 -2.96 -6.64
C MET A 380 29.08 -1.60 -6.61
N ALA A 381 27.84 -1.53 -6.18
CA ALA A 381 27.11 -0.29 -5.99
C ALA A 381 27.77 0.61 -4.95
N ILE A 382 28.11 0.05 -3.78
CA ILE A 382 28.82 0.76 -2.71
C ILE A 382 30.20 1.23 -3.20
N ALA A 383 30.99 0.37 -3.84
CA ALA A 383 32.28 0.75 -4.40
C ALA A 383 32.14 1.95 -5.36
N ARG A 384 31.21 1.90 -6.32
CA ARG A 384 30.95 3.02 -7.25
C ARG A 384 30.58 4.32 -6.51
N LEU A 385 29.77 4.22 -5.46
CA LEU A 385 29.38 5.39 -4.67
C LEU A 385 30.57 6.00 -3.92
N CYS A 386 31.43 5.19 -3.31
CA CYS A 386 32.62 5.65 -2.61
C CYS A 386 33.53 6.44 -3.56
N PHE A 387 33.82 5.89 -4.75
CA PHE A 387 34.66 6.57 -5.74
C PHE A 387 33.98 7.80 -6.37
N ALA A 388 32.65 7.78 -6.53
CA ALA A 388 31.91 8.92 -7.06
C ALA A 388 31.77 10.07 -6.06
N ALA A 389 31.78 9.77 -4.77
CA ALA A 389 31.70 10.78 -3.71
C ALA A 389 32.96 11.65 -3.66
N ASP A 390 34.10 11.09 -4.04
CA ASP A 390 35.41 11.74 -3.99
C ASP A 390 35.75 12.56 -5.24
N LEU A 391 34.92 12.46 -6.31
CA LEU A 391 35.15 13.21 -7.52
C LEU A 391 34.86 14.72 -7.32
N PRO A 392 35.84 15.61 -7.55
CA PRO A 392 35.64 17.03 -7.45
C PRO A 392 34.54 17.51 -8.41
N PRO A 393 33.80 18.57 -8.09
CA PRO A 393 32.82 19.17 -9.00
C PRO A 393 33.48 19.55 -10.34
N LEU A 394 32.73 19.30 -11.43
CA LEU A 394 33.23 19.56 -12.81
C LEU A 394 33.74 21.00 -12.96
N ASP A 395 33.07 21.96 -12.32
CA ASP A 395 33.45 23.37 -12.33
C ASP A 395 34.83 23.61 -11.70
N ARG A 396 35.20 22.82 -10.68
CA ARG A 396 36.51 22.87 -10.03
C ARG A 396 37.60 22.27 -10.92
N LEU A 397 37.31 21.16 -11.58
CA LEU A 397 38.19 20.54 -12.57
C LEU A 397 38.42 21.45 -13.78
N ILE A 398 37.39 22.12 -14.27
CA ILE A 398 37.49 23.10 -15.36
C ILE A 398 38.29 24.32 -14.90
N ALA A 399 38.05 24.81 -13.67
CA ALA A 399 38.81 25.91 -13.11
C ALA A 399 40.28 25.59 -12.85
N GLU A 400 40.59 24.35 -12.45
CA GLU A 400 41.95 23.86 -12.28
C GLU A 400 42.63 23.61 -13.64
N ALA A 401 41.95 23.03 -14.61
CA ALA A 401 42.44 22.86 -16.00
C ALA A 401 42.69 24.20 -16.67
N SER A 402 41.83 25.20 -16.44
CA SER A 402 42.03 26.55 -16.99
C SER A 402 43.17 27.35 -16.30
N LYS A 403 43.50 27.02 -15.06
CA LYS A 403 44.63 27.58 -14.32
C LYS A 403 45.97 26.88 -14.68
N GLY A 404 45.94 25.59 -15.05
CA GLY A 404 47.11 24.81 -15.47
C GLY A 404 47.51 24.95 -16.95
N GLY A 405 46.70 25.63 -17.75
CA GLY A 405 46.91 25.85 -19.20
C GLY A 405 47.77 27.06 -19.55
N GLY A 406 48.89 27.24 -18.88
CA GLY A 406 49.78 28.37 -19.13
C GLY A 406 51.24 27.95 -19.26
N ALA A 407 51.64 27.30 -20.38
CA ALA A 407 52.91 27.55 -21.09
C ALA A 407 52.97 26.73 -22.38
N PRO A 408 53.00 27.36 -23.55
CA PRO A 408 53.52 26.68 -24.72
C PRO A 408 55.02 26.56 -24.53
N ALA A 409 55.56 25.36 -24.50
CA ALA A 409 56.96 25.13 -24.68
C ALA A 409 57.32 25.65 -26.10
N SER A 410 57.76 26.90 -26.13
CA SER A 410 58.49 27.40 -27.27
C SER A 410 59.89 26.76 -27.26
N GLY A 411 60.23 26.18 -28.32
CA GLY A 411 61.58 26.32 -28.67
C GLY A 411 62.42 25.14 -28.97
N ALA A 412 62.95 25.36 -30.08
CA ALA A 412 64.32 25.18 -30.59
C ALA A 412 64.58 23.90 -31.38
N ALA A 413 64.72 24.26 -32.64
CA ALA A 413 65.72 23.86 -33.55
C ALA A 413 65.91 22.39 -33.86
#